data_7e0b40d1fec996512c109295bbbaacb0
#
_entry.id   7e0b40d1fec996512c109295bbbaacb0
#
_cell.length_a   1.000
_cell.length_b   1.000
_cell.length_c   1.000
_cell.angle_alpha   90.00
_cell.angle_beta   90.00
_cell.angle_gamma   90.00
#
_symmetry.space_group_name_H-M   'P 1'
#
loop_
_entity.id
_entity.type
_entity.pdbx_description
1 polymer ?
#
loop_
_entity_poly.entity_id
_entity_poly.type
_entity_poly.pdbx_seq_one_letter_code
_entity_poly.pdbx_strand_id
1 'polypeptide(L)'
;MKGAYVLLMHIGRPVTARTGSLGRLHFGRGVYSYVGSALNGLEPRISRHLSKRKENMYWHIDYLTSSPYAFTECVIMGETSKRVECKVSKAIASKRFSSEVPAFGSSDCNCNSHLYRIDMSIDESLQELKRIFSSLELTPLVLHV
;
A
#
# COMPACT_ATOMS: atom_id res chain seq x y z
N MET A 1 8.07 -15.69 -4.79
CA MET A 1 8.18 -14.59 -5.78
C MET A 1 8.73 -13.35 -5.08
N LYS A 2 9.65 -12.67 -5.72
CA LYS A 2 10.22 -11.41 -5.22
C LYS A 2 9.63 -10.26 -6.02
N GLY A 3 9.45 -9.11 -5.38
CA GLY A 3 9.01 -7.95 -6.13
C GLY A 3 8.41 -6.84 -5.31
N ALA A 4 7.73 -5.94 -6.01
CA ALA A 4 6.98 -4.84 -5.44
C ALA A 4 5.49 -5.16 -5.46
N TYR A 5 4.75 -4.53 -4.57
CA TYR A 5 3.31 -4.72 -4.49
C TYR A 5 2.62 -3.44 -4.04
N VAL A 6 1.33 -3.38 -4.32
CA VAL A 6 0.45 -2.34 -3.81
C VAL A 6 -0.75 -3.02 -3.17
N LEU A 7 -1.03 -2.69 -1.92
CA LEU A 7 -2.30 -3.03 -1.28
C LEU A 7 -3.31 -1.96 -1.66
N LEU A 8 -4.38 -2.35 -2.30
CA LEU A 8 -5.48 -1.44 -2.61
C LEU A 8 -6.58 -1.68 -1.58
N MET A 9 -6.81 -0.68 -0.73
CA MET A 9 -7.63 -0.80 0.46
C MET A 9 -8.82 0.15 0.43
N HIS A 10 -9.85 -0.23 1.15
CA HIS A 10 -11.01 0.61 1.42
C HIS A 10 -11.16 0.79 2.92
N ILE A 11 -11.25 2.04 3.37
CA ILE A 11 -11.59 2.37 4.75
C ILE A 11 -13.04 2.76 4.78
N GLY A 12 -13.89 1.92 5.41
CA GLY A 12 -15.33 2.09 5.42
C GLY A 12 -15.86 3.06 6.46
N ARG A 13 -15.06 3.36 7.49
CA ARG A 13 -15.36 4.31 8.57
C ARG A 13 -14.07 5.01 8.95
N PRO A 14 -14.11 6.28 9.40
CA PRO A 14 -12.91 6.96 9.88
C PRO A 14 -12.19 6.12 10.94
N VAL A 15 -10.88 5.99 10.81
CA VAL A 15 -10.04 5.24 11.72
C VAL A 15 -9.02 6.17 12.34
N THR A 16 -8.87 6.07 13.67
CA THR A 16 -7.75 6.68 14.39
C THR A 16 -6.87 5.56 14.89
N ALA A 17 -5.61 5.55 14.49
CA ALA A 17 -4.68 4.50 14.87
C ALA A 17 -3.38 5.09 15.40
N ARG A 18 -2.88 4.52 16.49
CA ARG A 18 -1.55 4.82 16.96
C ARG A 18 -0.56 4.07 16.07
N THR A 19 0.23 4.83 15.31
CA THR A 19 1.02 4.29 14.19
C THR A 19 2.50 4.37 14.52
N GLY A 20 2.94 3.58 15.49
CA GLY A 20 4.35 3.53 15.89
C GLY A 20 4.92 4.92 16.18
N SER A 21 6.08 5.22 15.61
CA SER A 21 6.77 6.50 15.80
C SER A 21 6.04 7.71 15.22
N LEU A 22 5.08 7.50 14.32
CA LEU A 22 4.27 8.59 13.77
C LEU A 22 3.20 9.09 14.72
N GLY A 23 2.97 8.37 15.83
CA GLY A 23 1.94 8.72 16.79
C GLY A 23 0.54 8.42 16.27
N ARG A 24 -0.44 9.18 16.76
CA ARG A 24 -1.84 8.96 16.43
C ARG A 24 -2.17 9.62 15.09
N LEU A 25 -2.63 8.82 14.14
CA LEU A 25 -3.04 9.28 12.82
C LEU A 25 -4.52 9.04 12.60
N HIS A 26 -5.14 9.95 11.83
CA HIS A 26 -6.55 9.86 11.46
C HIS A 26 -6.66 9.54 9.97
N PHE A 27 -7.43 8.49 9.65
CA PHE A 27 -7.68 8.08 8.26
C PHE A 27 -9.17 8.24 7.97
N GLY A 28 -9.51 9.11 7.03
CA GLY A 28 -10.88 9.29 6.59
C GLY A 28 -11.37 8.11 5.76
N ARG A 29 -12.69 8.01 5.57
CA ARG A 29 -13.27 7.04 4.64
C ARG A 29 -12.69 7.23 3.25
N GLY A 30 -12.49 6.14 2.53
CA GLY A 30 -12.05 6.22 1.15
C GLY A 30 -11.16 5.08 0.73
N VAL A 31 -10.56 5.25 -0.44
CA VAL A 31 -9.68 4.29 -1.07
C VAL A 31 -8.23 4.71 -0.80
N TYR A 32 -7.41 3.75 -0.43
CA TYR A 32 -6.00 3.97 -0.13
C TYR A 32 -5.13 2.94 -0.85
N SER A 33 -3.95 3.34 -1.26
CA SER A 33 -2.94 2.44 -1.79
C SER A 33 -1.68 2.51 -0.94
N TYR A 34 -1.16 1.34 -0.59
CA TYR A 34 0.09 1.22 0.14
C TYR A 34 1.10 0.46 -0.71
N VAL A 35 2.28 1.05 -0.89
CA VAL A 35 3.36 0.48 -1.71
C VAL A 35 4.38 -0.21 -0.83
N GLY A 36 4.74 -1.43 -1.17
CA GLY A 36 5.77 -2.17 -0.46
C GLY A 36 6.63 -3.01 -1.39
N SER A 37 7.62 -3.64 -0.78
CA SER A 37 8.57 -4.50 -1.48
C SER A 37 8.83 -5.73 -0.63
N ALA A 38 9.03 -6.86 -1.28
CA ALA A 38 9.40 -8.11 -0.61
C ALA A 38 10.38 -8.87 -1.47
N LEU A 39 11.67 -8.58 -1.28
CA LEU A 39 12.74 -9.27 -2.02
C LEU A 39 13.07 -10.64 -1.43
N ASN A 40 12.50 -10.98 -0.27
CA ASN A 40 12.61 -12.30 0.35
C ASN A 40 11.34 -13.14 0.19
N GLY A 41 10.37 -12.66 -0.58
CA GLY A 41 9.12 -13.37 -0.88
C GLY A 41 7.90 -12.50 -0.69
N LEU A 42 7.09 -12.40 -1.73
CA LEU A 42 5.83 -11.64 -1.71
C LEU A 42 4.76 -12.38 -0.90
N GLU A 43 4.67 -13.70 -1.04
CA GLU A 43 3.61 -14.49 -0.45
C GLU A 43 3.52 -14.35 1.07
N PRO A 44 4.62 -14.54 1.84
CA PRO A 44 4.56 -14.36 3.30
C PRO A 44 4.26 -12.92 3.70
N ARG A 45 4.81 -11.94 2.98
CA ARG A 45 4.59 -10.53 3.28
C ARG A 45 3.14 -10.15 3.08
N ILE A 46 2.52 -10.57 1.97
CA ILE A 46 1.12 -10.28 1.68
C ILE A 46 0.21 -11.00 2.67
N SER A 47 0.50 -12.26 2.98
CA SER A 47 -0.25 -13.01 3.98
C SER A 47 -0.27 -12.28 5.32
N ARG A 48 0.86 -11.72 5.73
CA ARG A 48 0.94 -10.91 6.94
C ARG A 48 0.05 -9.67 6.86
N HIS A 49 0.05 -8.96 5.74
CA HIS A 49 -0.78 -7.77 5.58
C HIS A 49 -2.28 -8.08 5.63
N LEU A 50 -2.69 -9.23 5.12
CA LEU A 50 -4.10 -9.63 5.11
C LEU A 50 -4.60 -10.13 6.47
N SER A 51 -3.69 -10.45 7.38
CA SER A 51 -4.05 -10.91 8.73
C SER A 51 -4.42 -9.73 9.62
N LYS A 52 -5.56 -9.82 10.31
CA LYS A 52 -5.97 -8.81 11.30
C LYS A 52 -5.21 -8.96 12.61
N ARG A 53 -4.74 -10.15 12.95
CA ARG A 53 -3.98 -10.41 14.17
C ARG A 53 -2.50 -10.53 13.84
N LYS A 54 -1.70 -9.72 14.52
CA LYS A 54 -0.26 -9.71 14.37
C LYS A 54 0.38 -9.79 15.74
N GLU A 55 1.33 -10.71 15.91
CA GLU A 55 2.04 -10.85 17.19
C GLU A 55 2.85 -9.61 17.51
N ASN A 56 3.51 -9.05 16.49
CA ASN A 56 4.31 -7.84 16.62
C ASN A 56 3.97 -6.85 15.51
N MET A 57 3.93 -5.58 15.85
CA MET A 57 3.74 -4.50 14.89
C MET A 57 5.11 -3.97 14.50
N TYR A 58 5.52 -4.19 13.26
CA TYR A 58 6.84 -3.76 12.76
C TYR A 58 6.77 -2.53 11.88
N TRP A 59 5.75 -2.47 10.99
CA TRP A 59 5.63 -1.40 10.01
C TRP A 59 4.42 -0.52 10.31
N HIS A 60 4.47 0.73 9.84
CA HIS A 60 3.32 1.64 9.96
C HIS A 60 2.04 1.01 9.45
N ILE A 61 2.11 0.31 8.31
CA ILE A 61 0.94 -0.33 7.69
C ILE A 61 0.29 -1.38 8.60
N ASP A 62 1.05 -2.02 9.49
CA ASP A 62 0.49 -3.03 10.39
C ASP A 62 -0.60 -2.44 11.28
N TYR A 63 -0.44 -1.19 11.70
CA TYR A 63 -1.41 -0.51 12.56
C TYR A 63 -2.71 -0.21 11.82
N LEU A 64 -2.63 0.01 10.50
CA LEU A 64 -3.81 0.26 9.69
C LEU A 64 -4.49 -1.05 9.26
N THR A 65 -3.74 -2.01 8.76
CA THR A 65 -4.31 -3.29 8.29
C THR A 65 -4.93 -4.12 9.41
N SER A 66 -4.53 -3.87 10.65
CA SER A 66 -5.12 -4.54 11.82
C SER A 66 -6.49 -3.96 12.19
N SER A 67 -6.86 -2.79 11.67
CA SER A 67 -8.15 -2.18 11.95
C SER A 67 -9.29 -2.99 11.33
N PRO A 68 -10.40 -3.21 12.06
CA PRO A 68 -11.57 -3.90 11.48
C PRO A 68 -12.28 -3.10 10.39
N TYR A 69 -11.96 -1.81 10.23
CA TYR A 69 -12.58 -0.92 9.26
C TYR A 69 -11.74 -0.72 8.00
N ALA A 70 -10.53 -1.28 7.97
CA ALA A 70 -9.66 -1.24 6.81
C ALA A 70 -9.73 -2.59 6.10
N PHE A 71 -10.15 -2.58 4.82
CA PHE A 71 -10.33 -3.79 4.03
C PHE A 71 -9.40 -3.74 2.83
N THR A 72 -8.55 -4.77 2.68
CA THR A 72 -7.77 -4.92 1.46
C THR A 72 -8.67 -5.57 0.40
N GLU A 73 -8.94 -4.83 -0.68
CA GLU A 73 -9.80 -5.28 -1.77
C GLU A 73 -9.02 -6.12 -2.78
N CYS A 74 -7.81 -5.70 -3.09
CA CYS A 74 -6.92 -6.46 -3.95
C CYS A 74 -5.47 -6.09 -3.72
N VAL A 75 -4.57 -6.94 -4.24
CA VAL A 75 -3.13 -6.71 -4.19
C VAL A 75 -2.62 -6.78 -5.62
N ILE A 76 -1.91 -5.73 -6.04
CA ILE A 76 -1.23 -5.70 -7.33
C ILE A 76 0.23 -6.02 -7.07
N MET A 77 0.78 -7.01 -7.78
CA MET A 77 2.14 -7.48 -7.60
C MET A 77 2.91 -7.38 -8.91
N GLY A 78 4.18 -7.02 -8.82
CA GLY A 78 5.09 -7.05 -9.95
C GLY A 78 6.35 -7.79 -9.58
N GLU A 79 6.62 -8.92 -10.23
CA GLU A 79 7.81 -9.71 -9.98
C GLU A 79 9.04 -9.00 -10.49
N THR A 80 10.03 -8.83 -9.64
CA THR A 80 11.33 -8.24 -9.99
C THR A 80 12.32 -8.52 -8.87
N SER A 81 13.60 -8.61 -9.22
CA SER A 81 14.69 -8.66 -8.25
C SER A 81 15.22 -7.27 -7.89
N LYS A 82 14.74 -6.24 -8.57
CA LYS A 82 15.16 -4.85 -8.36
C LYS A 82 14.30 -4.17 -7.30
N ARG A 83 14.88 -3.16 -6.64
CA ARG A 83 14.14 -2.34 -5.69
C ARG A 83 13.42 -1.23 -6.45
N VAL A 84 12.12 -1.41 -6.66
CA VAL A 84 11.31 -0.49 -7.46
C VAL A 84 10.16 0.15 -6.67
N GLU A 85 10.01 -0.16 -5.39
CA GLU A 85 8.89 0.37 -4.61
C GLU A 85 8.86 1.91 -4.58
N CYS A 86 10.02 2.55 -4.51
CA CYS A 86 10.07 4.01 -4.53
C CYS A 86 9.67 4.58 -5.90
N LYS A 87 9.98 3.88 -6.99
CA LYS A 87 9.54 4.29 -8.33
C LYS A 87 8.02 4.18 -8.47
N VAL A 88 7.45 3.08 -7.96
CA VAL A 88 5.99 2.89 -7.93
C VAL A 88 5.35 3.99 -7.08
N SER A 89 5.89 4.22 -5.89
CA SER A 89 5.39 5.24 -4.97
C SER A 89 5.41 6.63 -5.59
N LYS A 90 6.51 7.01 -6.20
CA LYS A 90 6.64 8.32 -6.87
C LYS A 90 5.71 8.45 -8.05
N ALA A 91 5.48 7.38 -8.80
CA ALA A 91 4.54 7.39 -9.91
C ALA A 91 3.11 7.64 -9.41
N ILE A 92 2.71 7.01 -8.30
CA ILE A 92 1.41 7.27 -7.68
C ILE A 92 1.33 8.71 -7.20
N ALA A 93 2.37 9.19 -6.51
CA ALA A 93 2.42 10.55 -5.98
C ALA A 93 2.27 11.62 -7.07
N SER A 94 2.72 11.33 -8.28
CA SER A 94 2.63 12.27 -9.41
C SER A 94 1.22 12.45 -9.98
N LYS A 95 0.28 11.59 -9.61
CA LYS A 95 -1.07 11.61 -10.15
C LYS A 95 -1.97 12.58 -9.39
N ARG A 96 -2.85 13.27 -10.12
CA ARG A 96 -3.77 14.25 -9.53
C ARG A 96 -4.77 13.64 -8.57
N PHE A 97 -5.08 12.34 -8.74
CA PHE A 97 -6.04 11.66 -7.91
C PHE A 97 -5.47 11.18 -6.58
N SER A 98 -4.17 11.34 -6.33
CA SER A 98 -3.52 10.85 -5.12
C SER A 98 -3.18 11.97 -4.14
N SER A 99 -3.30 11.66 -2.86
CA SER A 99 -2.86 12.51 -1.76
C SER A 99 -2.03 11.68 -0.78
N GLU A 100 -0.82 12.11 -0.49
CA GLU A 100 0.06 11.37 0.42
C GLU A 100 -0.38 11.48 1.88
N VAL A 101 -0.17 10.40 2.63
CA VAL A 101 -0.21 10.41 4.09
C VAL A 101 1.25 10.59 4.55
N PRO A 102 1.64 11.76 5.07
CA PRO A 102 3.04 12.11 5.27
C PRO A 102 3.83 11.12 6.11
N ALA A 103 5.03 10.79 5.66
CA ALA A 103 6.01 9.93 6.34
C ALA A 103 5.56 8.49 6.59
N PHE A 104 4.43 8.08 6.04
CA PHE A 104 3.90 6.74 6.29
C PHE A 104 4.64 5.69 5.44
N GLY A 105 5.25 4.72 6.12
CA GLY A 105 5.94 3.60 5.47
C GLY A 105 7.24 3.96 4.75
N SER A 106 7.77 5.17 4.95
CA SER A 106 8.93 5.67 4.22
C SER A 106 10.14 5.98 5.09
N SER A 107 10.23 5.38 6.29
CA SER A 107 11.35 5.61 7.20
C SER A 107 12.69 5.12 6.67
N ASP A 108 12.70 4.15 5.75
CA ASP A 108 13.91 3.56 5.19
C ASP A 108 14.30 4.12 3.83
N CYS A 109 13.65 5.18 3.36
CA CYS A 109 13.91 5.77 2.05
C CYS A 109 13.66 7.27 2.05
N ASN A 110 13.85 7.91 0.88
CA ASN A 110 13.67 9.34 0.71
C ASN A 110 12.28 9.74 0.18
N CYS A 111 11.34 8.80 0.10
CA CYS A 111 9.98 9.10 -0.31
C CYS A 111 9.25 9.87 0.78
N ASN A 112 8.35 10.78 0.38
CA ASN A 112 7.50 11.49 1.33
C ASN A 112 6.49 10.56 2.00
N SER A 113 6.10 9.50 1.32
CA SER A 113 5.18 8.49 1.83
C SER A 113 5.17 7.27 0.94
N HIS A 114 4.62 6.16 1.46
CA HIS A 114 4.23 4.99 0.69
C HIS A 114 2.74 4.71 0.81
N LEU A 115 1.99 5.56 1.51
CA LEU A 115 0.54 5.45 1.62
C LEU A 115 -0.12 6.67 1.00
N TYR A 116 -1.07 6.43 0.09
CA TYR A 116 -1.77 7.47 -0.64
C TYR A 116 -3.27 7.25 -0.58
N ARG A 117 -4.01 8.32 -0.31
CA ARG A 117 -5.45 8.31 -0.52
C ARG A 117 -5.71 8.53 -2.00
N ILE A 118 -6.60 7.73 -2.56
CA ILE A 118 -6.92 7.76 -4.00
C ILE A 118 -8.35 8.25 -4.17
N ASP A 119 -8.52 9.35 -4.90
CA ASP A 119 -9.83 9.96 -5.16
C ASP A 119 -10.49 9.32 -6.38
N MET A 120 -10.71 8.01 -6.30
CA MET A 120 -11.38 7.22 -7.33
C MET A 120 -11.96 5.96 -6.69
N SER A 121 -12.82 5.26 -7.43
CA SER A 121 -13.34 3.96 -7.01
C SER A 121 -12.21 2.91 -6.96
N ILE A 122 -12.48 1.78 -6.33
CA ILE A 122 -11.56 0.64 -6.32
C ILE A 122 -11.25 0.19 -7.75
N ASP A 123 -12.26 0.05 -8.59
CA ASP A 123 -12.08 -0.43 -9.97
C ASP A 123 -11.23 0.53 -10.81
N GLU A 124 -11.51 1.83 -10.72
CA GLU A 124 -10.71 2.84 -11.41
C GLU A 124 -9.28 2.87 -10.89
N SER A 125 -9.12 2.78 -9.58
CA SER A 125 -7.79 2.74 -8.93
C SER A 125 -6.98 1.53 -9.41
N LEU A 126 -7.62 0.36 -9.49
CA LEU A 126 -6.96 -0.85 -9.97
C LEU A 126 -6.44 -0.66 -11.41
N GLN A 127 -7.24 -0.09 -12.30
CA GLN A 127 -6.81 0.15 -13.67
C GLN A 127 -5.63 1.10 -13.74
N GLU A 128 -5.65 2.18 -12.97
CA GLU A 128 -4.55 3.14 -12.94
C GLU A 128 -3.27 2.53 -12.37
N LEU A 129 -3.37 1.73 -11.33
CA LEU A 129 -2.21 1.05 -10.74
C LEU A 129 -1.61 0.03 -11.71
N LYS A 130 -2.43 -0.69 -12.46
CA LYS A 130 -1.94 -1.61 -13.49
C LYS A 130 -1.18 -0.85 -14.58
N ARG A 131 -1.65 0.32 -14.99
CA ARG A 131 -0.95 1.17 -15.96
C ARG A 131 0.40 1.63 -15.40
N ILE A 132 0.45 2.03 -14.14
CA ILE A 132 1.70 2.43 -13.49
C ILE A 132 2.70 1.28 -13.51
N PHE A 133 2.29 0.08 -13.12
CA PHE A 133 3.17 -1.10 -13.14
C PHE A 133 3.70 -1.35 -14.55
N SER A 134 2.82 -1.35 -15.55
CA SER A 134 3.21 -1.56 -16.94
C SER A 134 4.19 -0.49 -17.44
N SER A 135 4.00 0.77 -17.04
CA SER A 135 4.90 1.86 -17.41
C SER A 135 6.29 1.72 -16.82
N LEU A 136 6.42 0.96 -15.73
CA LEU A 136 7.69 0.66 -15.09
C LEU A 136 8.25 -0.70 -15.50
N GLU A 137 7.71 -1.27 -16.59
CA GLU A 137 8.13 -2.57 -17.13
C GLU A 137 7.89 -3.74 -16.19
N LEU A 138 6.89 -3.60 -15.33
CA LEU A 138 6.43 -4.68 -14.45
C LEU A 138 5.16 -5.27 -15.02
N THR A 139 5.06 -6.59 -15.03
CA THR A 139 3.82 -7.28 -15.43
C THR A 139 2.92 -7.36 -14.21
N PRO A 140 1.79 -6.63 -14.17
CA PRO A 140 0.93 -6.64 -13.00
C PRO A 140 0.18 -7.97 -12.85
N LEU A 141 0.31 -8.58 -11.67
CA LEU A 141 -0.50 -9.71 -11.25
C LEU A 141 -1.45 -9.18 -10.17
N VAL A 142 -2.72 -9.54 -10.28
CA VAL A 142 -3.73 -9.05 -9.35
C VAL A 142 -4.30 -10.20 -8.55
N LEU A 143 -4.25 -10.07 -7.22
CA LEU A 143 -4.91 -10.97 -6.29
C LEU A 143 -6.14 -10.26 -5.74
N HIS A 144 -7.32 -10.80 -6.02
CA HIS A 144 -8.57 -10.32 -5.42
C HIS A 144 -8.79 -11.00 -4.07
N VAL A 145 -9.11 -10.21 -3.09
CA VAL A 145 -9.27 -10.68 -1.71
C VAL A 145 -10.75 -10.84 -1.36
#